data_27be8a9d18ebf10e10f16a4dec7806ac
#
_entry.id   27be8a9d18ebf10e10f16a4dec7806ac
#
_cell.length_a   1.000
_cell.length_b   1.000
_cell.length_c   1.000
_cell.angle_alpha   90.00
_cell.angle_beta   90.00
_cell.angle_gamma   90.00
#
_symmetry.space_group_name_H-M   'P 1'
#
loop_
_entity.id
_entity.type
_entity.pdbx_description
1 polymer ?
#
loop_
_entity_poly.entity_id
_entity_poly.type
_entity_poly.pdbx_seq_one_letter_code
_entity_poly.pdbx_strand_id
1 'polypeptide(L)' 'MKEIIITTKQKYLQDNYPFEGVPKLTDKKHCIHCDNDIIVGDFKVFLEDGNEFIYCPNAPECDGTAIDWMEIE' A
#
# COMPACT_ATOMS: atom_id res chain seq x y z
N MET A 1 7.12 -3.70 14.73
CA MET A 1 6.35 -3.69 13.48
C MET A 1 5.87 -5.10 13.18
N LYS A 2 4.59 -5.28 12.98
CA LYS A 2 3.98 -6.60 12.80
C LYS A 2 3.08 -6.59 11.56
N GLU A 3 3.27 -7.54 10.65
CA GLU A 3 2.41 -7.66 9.47
C GLU A 3 1.04 -8.22 9.84
N ILE A 4 -0.02 -7.60 9.29
CA ILE A 4 -1.40 -8.05 9.43
C ILE A 4 -1.86 -8.57 8.08
N ILE A 5 -2.43 -9.78 8.06
CA ILE A 5 -2.97 -10.36 6.82
C ILE A 5 -4.38 -9.84 6.60
N ILE A 6 -4.59 -9.18 5.46
CA ILE A 6 -5.89 -8.62 5.07
C ILE A 6 -6.50 -9.51 4.00
N THR A 7 -7.67 -10.06 4.26
CA THR A 7 -8.36 -10.94 3.31
C THR A 7 -9.30 -10.18 2.36
N THR A 8 -9.87 -9.06 2.83
CA THR A 8 -10.76 -8.22 2.02
C THR A 8 -10.03 -6.94 1.63
N LYS A 9 -9.00 -7.09 0.80
CA LYS A 9 -8.06 -6.00 0.50
C LYS A 9 -8.70 -4.78 -0.14
N GLN A 10 -9.65 -4.97 -1.08
CA GLN A 10 -10.29 -3.82 -1.74
C GLN A 10 -11.09 -2.99 -0.74
N LYS A 11 -11.84 -3.64 0.12
CA LYS A 11 -12.62 -2.94 1.15
C LYS A 11 -11.70 -2.25 2.15
N TYR A 12 -10.64 -2.93 2.58
CA TYR A 12 -9.66 -2.35 3.49
C TYR A 12 -9.06 -1.09 2.88
N LEU A 13 -8.71 -1.16 1.61
CA LEU A 13 -8.12 -0.04 0.88
C LEU A 13 -9.12 1.13 0.80
N GLN A 14 -10.40 0.84 0.49
CA GLN A 14 -11.43 1.86 0.43
C GLN A 14 -11.63 2.58 1.76
N ASP A 15 -11.52 1.83 2.87
CA ASP A 15 -11.74 2.38 4.21
C ASP A 15 -10.53 3.16 4.74
N ASN A 16 -9.33 2.86 4.25
CA ASN A 16 -8.09 3.33 4.86
C ASN A 16 -7.14 4.10 3.92
N TYR A 17 -7.48 4.18 2.63
CA TYR A 17 -6.63 4.88 1.68
C TYR A 17 -6.61 6.39 2.00
N PRO A 18 -5.41 7.02 2.04
CA PRO A 18 -5.30 8.41 2.52
C PRO A 18 -5.79 9.47 1.54
N PHE A 19 -6.05 9.09 0.28
CA PHE A 19 -6.46 10.04 -0.76
C PHE A 19 -7.80 9.65 -1.36
N GLU A 20 -8.46 10.61 -2.03
CA GLU A 20 -9.62 10.32 -2.87
C GLU A 20 -9.15 9.52 -4.10
N GLY A 21 -10.09 8.85 -4.76
CA GLY A 21 -9.75 8.05 -5.92
C GLY A 21 -9.02 6.77 -5.56
N VAL A 22 -9.64 5.98 -4.70
CA VAL A 22 -9.08 4.70 -4.25
C VAL A 22 -8.77 3.81 -5.45
N PRO A 23 -7.54 3.29 -5.57
CA PRO A 23 -7.18 2.43 -6.70
C PRO A 23 -7.80 1.05 -6.57
N LYS A 24 -7.85 0.33 -7.70
CA LYS A 24 -8.26 -1.07 -7.71
C LYS A 24 -7.05 -1.95 -7.42
N LEU A 25 -7.30 -3.17 -6.94
CA LEU A 25 -6.21 -4.10 -6.62
C LEU A 25 -5.38 -4.47 -7.86
N THR A 26 -5.97 -4.38 -9.06
CA THR A 26 -5.27 -4.68 -10.31
C THR A 26 -4.47 -3.51 -10.87
N ASP A 27 -4.60 -2.33 -10.28
CA ASP A 27 -3.91 -1.13 -10.77
C ASP A 27 -2.42 -1.20 -10.47
N LYS A 28 -1.64 -0.60 -11.37
CA LYS A 28 -0.21 -0.41 -11.16
C LYS A 28 0.06 1.02 -10.72
N LYS A 29 1.01 1.18 -9.82
CA LYS A 29 1.50 2.47 -9.38
C LYS A 29 3.01 2.43 -9.32
N HIS A 30 3.64 3.60 -9.27
CA HIS A 30 5.08 3.69 -9.10
C HIS A 30 5.37 4.12 -7.66
N CYS A 31 6.12 3.30 -6.93
CA CYS A 31 6.55 3.66 -5.59
C CYS A 31 7.82 4.51 -5.68
N ILE A 32 7.70 5.78 -5.31
CA ILE A 32 8.85 6.71 -5.40
C ILE A 32 9.91 6.41 -4.34
N HIS A 33 9.54 5.68 -3.29
CA HIS A 33 10.48 5.36 -2.22
C HIS A 33 11.50 4.29 -2.65
N CYS A 34 11.06 3.24 -3.33
CA CYS A 34 11.96 2.18 -3.82
C CYS A 34 12.19 2.24 -5.33
N ASP A 35 11.55 3.20 -6.00
CA ASP A 35 11.69 3.45 -7.44
C ASP A 35 11.31 2.23 -8.30
N ASN A 36 10.26 1.51 -7.87
CA ASN A 36 9.75 0.35 -8.60
C ASN A 36 8.27 0.50 -8.89
N ASP A 37 7.83 -0.06 -10.02
CA ASP A 37 6.41 -0.20 -10.31
C ASP A 37 5.86 -1.33 -9.46
N ILE A 38 4.68 -1.12 -8.89
CA ILE A 38 4.05 -2.10 -8.00
C ILE A 38 2.63 -2.38 -8.48
N ILE A 39 2.11 -3.56 -8.10
CA ILE A 39 0.70 -3.90 -8.25
C ILE A 39 0.03 -3.57 -6.93
N VAL A 40 -0.99 -2.71 -6.96
CA VAL A 40 -1.65 -2.23 -5.74
C VAL A 40 -2.11 -3.39 -4.85
N GLY A 41 -2.69 -4.43 -5.44
CA GLY A 41 -3.22 -5.58 -4.69
C GLY A 41 -2.17 -6.36 -3.89
N ASP A 42 -0.89 -6.13 -4.17
CA ASP A 42 0.19 -6.80 -3.43
C ASP A 42 0.62 -6.02 -2.17
N PHE A 43 -0.09 -4.95 -1.84
CA PHE A 43 0.26 -4.14 -0.66
C PHE A 43 0.27 -4.97 0.61
N LYS A 44 1.07 -4.51 1.57
CA LYS A 44 1.15 -5.12 2.89
C LYS A 44 0.68 -4.13 3.94
N VAL A 45 0.15 -4.65 5.04
CA VAL A 45 -0.28 -3.82 6.17
C VAL A 45 0.54 -4.21 7.38
N PHE A 46 1.10 -3.21 8.04
CA PHE A 46 1.87 -3.42 9.27
C PHE A 46 1.28 -2.60 10.41
N LEU A 47 1.32 -3.18 11.60
CA LEU A 47 0.90 -2.52 12.83
C LEU A 47 2.13 -1.94 13.52
N GLU A 48 2.09 -0.64 13.79
CA GLU A 48 3.15 0.07 14.52
C GLU A 48 2.50 0.97 15.56
N ASP A 49 2.88 0.78 16.82
CA ASP A 49 2.40 1.60 17.95
C ASP A 49 0.87 1.71 18.01
N GLY A 50 0.18 0.61 17.69
CA GLY A 50 -1.28 0.58 17.70
C GLY A 50 -1.95 1.13 16.45
N ASN A 51 -1.18 1.55 15.46
CA ASN A 51 -1.70 2.07 14.20
C ASN A 51 -1.38 1.15 13.04
N GLU A 52 -2.32 0.99 12.12
CA GLU A 52 -2.12 0.20 10.90
C GLU A 52 -1.74 1.11 9.75
N PHE A 53 -0.73 0.69 8.98
CA PHE A 53 -0.25 1.44 7.82
C PHE A 53 -0.22 0.55 6.58
N ILE A 54 -0.61 1.11 5.44
CA ILE A 54 -0.54 0.44 4.15
C ILE A 54 0.85 0.69 3.57
N TYR A 55 1.62 -0.39 3.44
CA TYR A 55 2.99 -0.33 2.95
C TYR A 55 3.10 -0.82 1.51
N CYS A 56 4.15 -0.36 0.84
CA CYS A 56 4.55 -0.86 -0.47
C CYS A 56 4.67 -2.38 -0.45
N PRO A 57 4.29 -3.06 -1.56
CA PRO A 57 4.46 -4.52 -1.66
C PRO A 57 5.87 -5.02 -1.39
N ASN A 58 6.88 -4.16 -1.55
CA ASN A 58 8.27 -4.52 -1.31
C ASN A 58 8.70 -4.37 0.15
N ALA A 59 7.76 -4.06 1.06
CA ALA A 59 8.07 -4.03 2.49
C ALA A 59 8.50 -5.41 2.98
N PRO A 60 9.35 -5.52 3.99
CA PRO A 60 9.92 -4.42 4.76
C PRO A 60 11.17 -3.76 4.17
N GLU A 61 11.70 -4.26 3.04
CA GLU A 61 12.88 -3.66 2.39
C GLU A 61 12.58 -2.22 1.97
N CYS A 62 11.35 -1.98 1.48
CA CYS A 62 10.88 -0.62 1.17
C CYS A 62 10.04 -0.11 2.34
N ASP A 63 10.41 1.05 2.88
CA ASP A 63 9.66 1.69 3.96
C ASP A 63 8.55 2.60 3.44
N GLY A 64 8.34 2.63 2.14
CA GLY A 64 7.32 3.47 1.52
C GLY A 64 5.90 3.01 1.88
N THR A 65 5.00 3.98 1.95
CA THR A 65 3.59 3.73 2.24
C THR A 65 2.73 4.14 1.04
N ALA A 66 1.41 4.01 1.18
CA ALA A 66 0.49 4.36 0.09
C ALA A 66 0.65 5.81 -0.38
N ILE A 67 1.13 6.71 0.46
CA ILE A 67 1.35 8.10 0.06
C ILE A 67 2.52 8.27 -0.91
N ASP A 68 3.36 7.26 -1.03
CA ASP A 68 4.51 7.27 -1.96
C ASP A 68 4.16 6.68 -3.33
N TRP A 69 2.94 6.24 -3.53
CA TRP A 69 2.50 5.65 -4.80
C TRP A 69 2.05 6.75 -5.76
N MET A 70 2.65 6.77 -6.94
CA MET A 70 2.37 7.79 -7.96
C MET A 70 1.75 7.12 -9.19
N GLU A 71 0.97 7.92 -9.94
CA GLU A 71 0.42 7.44 -11.20
C GLU A 71 1.55 7.12 -12.18
N ILE A 72 1.35 6.04 -12.95
CA ILE A 72 2.26 5.67 -14.04
C ILE A 72 1.70 6.28 -15.32
N GLU A 73 2.52 7.04 -16.01
CA GLU A 73 2.16 7.63 -17.30
C GLU A 73 2.56 6.76 -18.47
#